data_42eb0097aa9e5a877ea19f2d7cb35442
#
_entry.id   42eb0097aa9e5a877ea19f2d7cb35442
#
_cell.length_a   1.000
_cell.length_b   1.000
_cell.length_c   1.000
_cell.angle_alpha   90.00
_cell.angle_beta   90.00
_cell.angle_gamma   90.00
#
_symmetry.space_group_name_H-M   'P 1'
#
loop_
_entity.id
_entity.type
_entity.pdbx_description
1 polymer ?
#
loop_
_entity_poly.entity_id
_entity_poly.type
_entity_poly.pdbx_seq_one_letter_code
_entity_poly.pdbx_strand_id
1 'polypeptide(L)'
;MRKEADIMEKKNLDWSSLGFGYIQTDKRYVSNYKNGSWDEGTLTSDATITISECAGVLQYAQTVFEGMKAYTTEKGQIVVFRPDLNAERMVNSAKRLEMPPFPQDRFVDAVKQVVKANEGYVPPYGSGATLYIRPYMFGSDAVIGVKPANEYQFRIFCTPVGPYFKGGAKPITIRVSDYDRAAPNGTCLLYTSD
;
A
#
# COMPACT_ATOMS: atom_id res chain seq x y z
N MET A 1 21.96 26.24 -11.66
CA MET A 1 20.80 26.07 -12.56
C MET A 1 20.24 24.68 -12.27
N ARG A 2 19.09 24.57 -11.57
CA ARG A 2 18.37 23.29 -11.43
C ARG A 2 17.78 23.00 -12.82
N LYS A 3 18.07 21.82 -13.40
CA LYS A 3 17.35 21.32 -14.57
C LYS A 3 15.86 21.34 -14.24
N GLU A 4 15.04 21.94 -15.09
CA GLU A 4 13.59 21.73 -15.06
C GLU A 4 13.39 20.20 -15.09
N ALA A 5 12.87 19.68 -13.97
CA ALA A 5 12.47 18.29 -13.93
C ALA A 5 11.32 18.17 -14.93
N ASP A 6 11.41 17.25 -15.89
CA ASP A 6 10.30 16.85 -16.74
C ASP A 6 9.11 16.51 -15.84
N ILE A 7 8.19 17.47 -15.68
CA ILE A 7 6.95 17.25 -14.94
C ILE A 7 6.11 16.31 -15.81
N MET A 8 5.93 15.09 -15.36
CA MET A 8 5.12 14.10 -16.07
C MET A 8 3.70 14.66 -16.26
N GLU A 9 3.22 14.69 -17.48
CA GLU A 9 1.87 15.16 -17.81
C GLU A 9 0.82 14.38 -17.01
N LYS A 10 -0.16 15.10 -16.44
CA LYS A 10 -1.24 14.46 -15.67
C LYS A 10 -2.11 13.61 -16.59
N LYS A 11 -2.50 12.44 -16.11
CA LYS A 11 -3.42 11.57 -16.85
C LYS A 11 -4.78 12.25 -17.03
N ASN A 12 -5.40 12.03 -18.18
CA ASN A 12 -6.73 12.55 -18.47
C ASN A 12 -7.80 11.75 -17.71
N LEU A 13 -8.03 12.14 -16.46
CA LEU A 13 -9.02 11.54 -15.55
C LEU A 13 -9.97 12.63 -15.05
N ASP A 14 -11.24 12.31 -14.92
CA ASP A 14 -12.17 13.18 -14.20
C ASP A 14 -11.96 13.04 -12.69
N TRP A 15 -11.05 13.88 -12.16
CA TRP A 15 -10.65 13.85 -10.76
C TRP A 15 -11.81 14.12 -9.79
N SER A 16 -12.82 14.84 -10.23
CA SER A 16 -13.96 15.23 -9.41
C SER A 16 -14.97 14.09 -9.23
N SER A 17 -15.03 13.16 -10.18
CA SER A 17 -15.95 12.01 -10.17
C SER A 17 -15.36 10.77 -9.52
N LEU A 18 -14.07 10.79 -9.14
CA LEU A 18 -13.42 9.63 -8.55
C LEU A 18 -14.14 9.14 -7.29
N GLY A 19 -14.37 7.84 -7.24
CA GLY A 19 -14.76 7.11 -6.04
C GLY A 19 -13.55 6.44 -5.38
N PHE A 20 -13.82 5.46 -4.51
CA PHE A 20 -12.80 4.62 -3.89
C PHE A 20 -12.64 3.29 -4.65
N GLY A 21 -12.74 3.32 -5.98
CA GLY A 21 -12.55 2.18 -6.87
C GLY A 21 -11.10 2.05 -7.34
N TYR A 22 -10.70 0.82 -7.71
CA TYR A 22 -9.37 0.57 -8.24
C TYR A 22 -9.26 1.05 -9.69
N ILE A 23 -8.28 1.91 -9.94
CA ILE A 23 -7.83 2.31 -11.27
C ILE A 23 -6.38 1.85 -11.40
N GLN A 24 -6.09 1.03 -12.39
CA GLN A 24 -4.75 0.52 -12.60
C GLN A 24 -3.81 1.63 -13.04
N THR A 25 -2.70 1.78 -12.33
CA THR A 25 -1.61 2.69 -12.66
C THR A 25 -0.50 1.98 -13.42
N ASP A 26 0.46 2.74 -13.98
CA ASP A 26 1.47 2.21 -14.90
C ASP A 26 2.50 1.30 -14.20
N LYS A 27 2.88 1.63 -12.96
CA LYS A 27 3.97 0.94 -12.25
C LYS A 27 3.59 0.53 -10.83
N ARG A 28 4.20 -0.56 -10.39
CA ARG A 28 4.19 -1.08 -9.01
C ARG A 28 5.58 -1.54 -8.62
N TYR A 29 5.86 -1.58 -7.32
CA TYR A 29 7.10 -2.11 -6.78
C TYR A 29 6.90 -3.55 -6.33
N VAL A 30 7.89 -4.40 -6.54
CA VAL A 30 7.92 -5.81 -6.13
C VAL A 30 9.30 -6.14 -5.58
N SER A 31 9.36 -6.76 -4.41
CA SER A 31 10.55 -7.38 -3.84
C SER A 31 10.19 -8.76 -3.30
N ASN A 32 11.07 -9.73 -3.47
CA ASN A 32 10.86 -11.10 -3.03
C ASN A 32 11.82 -11.44 -1.89
N TYR A 33 11.33 -12.18 -0.91
CA TYR A 33 12.13 -12.78 0.15
C TYR A 33 12.33 -14.26 -0.16
N LYS A 34 13.58 -14.65 -0.34
CA LYS A 34 13.99 -16.03 -0.57
C LYS A 34 15.33 -16.29 0.07
N ASN A 35 15.57 -17.52 0.54
CA ASN A 35 16.85 -17.93 1.12
C ASN A 35 17.32 -16.99 2.26
N GLY A 36 16.39 -16.48 3.07
CA GLY A 36 16.71 -15.67 4.23
C GLY A 36 16.95 -14.18 3.95
N SER A 37 16.73 -13.69 2.73
CA SER A 37 16.97 -12.28 2.39
C SER A 37 15.96 -11.71 1.39
N TRP A 38 15.76 -10.39 1.45
CA TRP A 38 15.02 -9.63 0.45
C TRP A 38 15.92 -9.30 -0.74
N ASP A 39 15.43 -9.52 -1.97
CA ASP A 39 16.10 -9.03 -3.18
C ASP A 39 16.09 -7.48 -3.26
N GLU A 40 16.79 -6.90 -4.23
CA GLU A 40 16.85 -5.43 -4.40
C GLU A 40 15.50 -4.78 -4.69
N GLY A 41 14.54 -5.56 -5.18
CA GLY A 41 13.25 -5.07 -5.62
C GLY A 41 13.30 -4.31 -6.95
N THR A 42 12.14 -4.18 -7.58
CA THR A 42 12.04 -3.55 -8.91
C THR A 42 10.68 -2.93 -9.15
N LEU A 43 10.65 -1.94 -10.05
CA LEU A 43 9.41 -1.42 -10.62
C LEU A 43 8.98 -2.27 -11.82
N THR A 44 7.73 -2.72 -11.83
CA THR A 44 7.14 -3.47 -12.94
C THR A 44 5.80 -2.88 -13.37
N SER A 45 5.40 -3.16 -14.61
CA SER A 45 4.05 -2.85 -15.12
C SER A 45 3.09 -4.03 -14.93
N ASP A 46 3.61 -5.22 -14.60
CA ASP A 46 2.77 -6.41 -14.41
C ASP A 46 1.97 -6.30 -13.11
N ALA A 47 0.64 -6.28 -13.25
CA ALA A 47 -0.31 -6.20 -12.13
C ALA A 47 -0.71 -7.57 -11.60
N THR A 48 -0.28 -8.65 -12.25
CA THR A 48 -0.66 -10.00 -11.88
C THR A 48 0.25 -10.56 -10.79
N ILE A 49 -0.27 -11.53 -10.06
CA ILE A 49 0.48 -12.32 -9.07
C ILE A 49 0.22 -13.78 -9.39
N THR A 50 1.27 -14.52 -9.71
CA THR A 50 1.20 -15.96 -9.88
C THR A 50 1.80 -16.63 -8.65
N ILE A 51 0.98 -17.38 -7.92
CA ILE A 51 1.36 -18.11 -6.71
C ILE A 51 0.72 -19.49 -6.71
N SER A 52 1.24 -20.40 -5.88
CA SER A 52 0.63 -21.71 -5.66
C SER A 52 -0.76 -21.58 -5.03
N GLU A 53 -1.69 -22.48 -5.35
CA GLU A 53 -2.96 -22.61 -4.63
C GLU A 53 -2.77 -22.89 -3.13
N CYS A 54 -1.63 -23.51 -2.75
CA CYS A 54 -1.25 -23.75 -1.36
C CYS A 54 -0.47 -22.59 -0.72
N ALA A 55 -0.40 -21.41 -1.36
CA ALA A 55 0.33 -20.27 -0.78
C ALA A 55 -0.23 -19.89 0.61
N GLY A 56 0.67 -19.57 1.55
CA GLY A 56 0.32 -19.23 2.93
C GLY A 56 -0.70 -18.10 3.04
N VAL A 57 -0.67 -17.14 2.11
CA VAL A 57 -1.67 -16.07 2.05
C VAL A 57 -3.07 -16.58 1.76
N LEU A 58 -3.23 -17.59 0.90
CA LEU A 58 -4.54 -18.13 0.52
C LEU A 58 -5.10 -19.09 1.59
N GLN A 59 -4.22 -19.87 2.24
CA GLN A 59 -4.64 -20.90 3.18
C GLN A 59 -4.80 -20.35 4.61
N TYR A 60 -3.93 -19.44 5.03
CA TYR A 60 -3.83 -18.99 6.42
C TYR A 60 -3.89 -17.46 6.57
N ALA A 61 -4.24 -16.73 5.50
CA ALA A 61 -4.30 -15.27 5.50
C ALA A 61 -3.00 -14.61 6.03
N GLN A 62 -1.83 -15.24 5.77
CA GLN A 62 -0.54 -14.70 6.20
C GLN A 62 -0.17 -13.49 5.33
N THR A 63 -0.73 -12.34 5.66
CA THR A 63 -0.54 -11.09 4.94
C THR A 63 -0.69 -9.90 5.87
N VAL A 64 0.05 -8.83 5.59
CA VAL A 64 -0.08 -7.53 6.24
C VAL A 64 -0.10 -6.43 5.17
N PHE A 65 -0.76 -5.32 5.45
CA PHE A 65 -0.77 -4.18 4.53
C PHE A 65 -0.74 -2.85 5.27
N GLU A 66 -0.40 -1.82 4.53
CA GLU A 66 -0.46 -0.42 4.94
C GLU A 66 -1.27 0.41 3.94
N GLY A 67 -1.73 1.55 4.40
CA GLY A 67 -2.42 2.53 3.57
C GLY A 67 -1.89 3.92 3.84
N MET A 68 -1.54 4.64 2.77
CA MET A 68 -1.12 6.04 2.84
C MET A 68 -1.52 6.76 1.55
N LYS A 69 -1.32 8.06 1.51
CA LYS A 69 -1.74 8.88 0.38
C LYS A 69 -0.64 9.83 -0.05
N ALA A 70 -0.52 10.06 -1.36
CA ALA A 70 0.24 11.16 -1.91
C ALA A 70 -0.70 12.29 -2.35
N TYR A 71 -0.22 13.52 -2.16
CA TYR A 71 -0.98 14.75 -2.41
C TYR A 71 -0.15 15.71 -3.26
N THR A 72 -0.80 16.47 -4.09
CA THR A 72 -0.21 17.67 -4.70
C THR A 72 -0.48 18.87 -3.79
N THR A 73 0.59 19.57 -3.39
CA THR A 73 0.48 20.82 -2.61
C THR A 73 0.08 21.99 -3.52
N GLU A 74 -0.31 23.12 -2.91
CA GLU A 74 -0.58 24.38 -3.63
C GLU A 74 0.60 24.82 -4.52
N LYS A 75 1.83 24.51 -4.11
CA LYS A 75 3.06 24.82 -4.87
C LYS A 75 3.39 23.77 -5.95
N GLY A 76 2.48 22.82 -6.22
CA GLY A 76 2.67 21.77 -7.21
C GLY A 76 3.61 20.62 -6.76
N GLN A 77 4.09 20.61 -5.52
CA GLN A 77 4.95 19.55 -5.01
C GLN A 77 4.11 18.32 -4.65
N ILE A 78 4.63 17.13 -4.91
CA ILE A 78 4.03 15.88 -4.47
C ILE A 78 4.64 15.48 -3.13
N VAL A 79 3.77 15.23 -2.15
CA VAL A 79 4.17 14.89 -0.77
C VAL A 79 3.43 13.63 -0.29
N VAL A 80 4.10 12.87 0.58
CA VAL A 80 3.54 11.75 1.34
C VAL A 80 3.74 12.07 2.83
N PHE A 81 2.70 11.92 3.64
CA PHE A 81 2.79 12.25 5.06
C PHE A 81 3.31 11.07 5.85
N ARG A 82 4.45 11.25 6.55
CA ARG A 82 5.06 10.32 7.51
C ARG A 82 5.09 8.84 7.06
N PRO A 83 5.63 8.52 5.87
CA PRO A 83 5.75 7.13 5.42
C PRO A 83 6.67 6.29 6.32
N ASP A 84 7.54 6.91 7.11
CA ASP A 84 8.38 6.30 8.15
C ASP A 84 7.54 5.59 9.23
N LEU A 85 6.46 6.20 9.70
CA LEU A 85 5.56 5.59 10.69
C LEU A 85 4.76 4.42 10.11
N ASN A 86 4.39 4.48 8.83
CA ASN A 86 3.79 3.34 8.15
C ASN A 86 4.78 2.18 8.02
N ALA A 87 6.06 2.48 7.71
CA ALA A 87 7.11 1.48 7.64
C ALA A 87 7.32 0.78 9.00
N GLU A 88 7.39 1.55 10.10
CA GLU A 88 7.51 1.03 11.45
C GLU A 88 6.31 0.12 11.82
N ARG A 89 5.09 0.57 11.52
CA ARG A 89 3.88 -0.21 11.79
C ARG A 89 3.83 -1.50 10.99
N MET A 90 4.28 -1.48 9.72
CA MET A 90 4.38 -2.69 8.90
C MET A 90 5.38 -3.69 9.48
N VAL A 91 6.52 -3.22 9.98
CA VAL A 91 7.50 -4.08 10.69
C VAL A 91 6.85 -4.74 11.91
N ASN A 92 6.10 -3.99 12.72
CA ASN A 92 5.42 -4.52 13.90
C ASN A 92 4.34 -5.55 13.51
N SER A 93 3.55 -5.27 12.47
CA SER A 93 2.56 -6.20 11.94
C SER A 93 3.20 -7.48 11.38
N ALA A 94 4.30 -7.35 10.66
CA ALA A 94 5.06 -8.49 10.14
C ALA A 94 5.56 -9.40 11.27
N LYS A 95 6.21 -8.82 12.30
CA LYS A 95 6.67 -9.56 13.48
C LYS A 95 5.54 -10.29 14.19
N ARG A 96 4.35 -9.68 14.28
CA ARG A 96 3.18 -10.31 14.90
C ARG A 96 2.71 -11.57 14.19
N LEU A 97 2.90 -11.64 12.87
CA LEU A 97 2.54 -12.79 12.04
C LEU A 97 3.75 -13.68 11.67
N GLU A 98 4.85 -13.59 12.41
CA GLU A 98 6.07 -14.36 12.17
C GLU A 98 6.62 -14.23 10.74
N MET A 99 6.42 -13.05 10.14
CA MET A 99 6.90 -12.73 8.80
C MET A 99 8.23 -11.96 8.87
N PRO A 100 9.18 -12.16 7.94
CA PRO A 100 10.43 -11.40 7.92
C PRO A 100 10.14 -9.92 7.63
N PRO A 101 10.53 -8.99 8.52
CA PRO A 101 10.26 -7.57 8.30
C PRO A 101 10.91 -7.05 7.02
N PHE A 102 10.19 -6.25 6.24
CA PHE A 102 10.80 -5.48 5.15
C PHE A 102 11.52 -4.25 5.75
N PRO A 103 12.78 -3.94 5.33
CA PRO A 103 13.55 -2.83 5.90
C PRO A 103 12.84 -1.48 5.75
N GLN A 104 12.81 -0.69 6.84
CA GLN A 104 12.04 0.57 6.89
C GLN A 104 12.55 1.63 5.91
N ASP A 105 13.86 1.76 5.76
CA ASP A 105 14.51 2.66 4.79
C ASP A 105 14.13 2.29 3.35
N ARG A 106 14.19 1.01 3.02
CA ARG A 106 13.80 0.48 1.71
C ARG A 106 12.30 0.64 1.46
N PHE A 107 11.45 0.50 2.49
CA PHE A 107 10.01 0.76 2.38
C PHE A 107 9.75 2.21 1.95
N VAL A 108 10.39 3.17 2.63
CA VAL A 108 10.22 4.60 2.31
C VAL A 108 10.72 4.90 0.89
N ASP A 109 11.85 4.32 0.50
CA ASP A 109 12.39 4.51 -0.85
C ASP A 109 11.52 3.84 -1.93
N ALA A 110 10.96 2.66 -1.67
CA ALA A 110 10.01 2.00 -2.57
C ALA A 110 8.73 2.82 -2.76
N VAL A 111 8.21 3.44 -1.70
CA VAL A 111 7.06 4.37 -1.79
C VAL A 111 7.41 5.56 -2.68
N LYS A 112 8.57 6.19 -2.50
CA LYS A 112 9.02 7.30 -3.36
C LYS A 112 9.14 6.88 -4.82
N GLN A 113 9.71 5.72 -5.08
CA GLN A 113 9.86 5.18 -6.45
C GLN A 113 8.50 4.96 -7.12
N VAL A 114 7.53 4.34 -6.42
CA VAL A 114 6.18 4.10 -6.97
C VAL A 114 5.46 5.41 -7.24
N VAL A 115 5.50 6.36 -6.31
CA VAL A 115 4.87 7.67 -6.49
C VAL A 115 5.47 8.42 -7.67
N LYS A 116 6.81 8.46 -7.77
CA LYS A 116 7.50 9.10 -8.88
C LYS A 116 7.17 8.45 -10.23
N ALA A 117 7.16 7.11 -10.29
CA ALA A 117 6.85 6.37 -11.51
C ALA A 117 5.37 6.50 -11.96
N ASN A 118 4.49 6.95 -11.07
CA ASN A 118 3.07 7.18 -11.33
C ASN A 118 2.67 8.64 -11.08
N GLU A 119 3.58 9.58 -11.22
CA GLU A 119 3.36 11.00 -10.93
C GLU A 119 2.16 11.58 -11.70
N GLY A 120 1.95 11.12 -12.94
CA GLY A 120 0.79 11.51 -13.76
C GLY A 120 -0.56 11.16 -13.14
N TYR A 121 -0.61 10.17 -12.21
CA TYR A 121 -1.83 9.76 -11.51
C TYR A 121 -2.04 10.46 -10.17
N VAL A 122 -1.10 11.29 -9.71
CA VAL A 122 -1.31 12.10 -8.50
C VAL A 122 -2.27 13.23 -8.85
N PRO A 123 -3.44 13.32 -8.20
CA PRO A 123 -4.44 14.34 -8.53
C PRO A 123 -3.90 15.76 -8.34
N PRO A 124 -4.37 16.73 -9.12
CA PRO A 124 -3.98 18.14 -8.95
C PRO A 124 -4.50 18.70 -7.61
N TYR A 125 -3.81 19.73 -7.12
CA TYR A 125 -4.26 20.46 -5.93
C TYR A 125 -5.69 21.01 -6.11
N GLY A 126 -6.48 20.93 -5.05
CA GLY A 126 -7.86 21.43 -5.06
C GLY A 126 -8.90 20.49 -5.67
N SER A 127 -8.49 19.36 -6.26
CA SER A 127 -9.43 18.38 -6.84
C SER A 127 -10.23 17.58 -5.79
N GLY A 128 -9.80 17.59 -4.51
CA GLY A 128 -10.37 16.73 -3.45
C GLY A 128 -9.97 15.26 -3.55
N ALA A 129 -9.33 14.85 -4.64
CA ALA A 129 -8.82 13.50 -4.84
C ALA A 129 -7.36 13.35 -4.38
N THR A 130 -6.91 12.11 -4.20
CA THR A 130 -5.56 11.78 -3.73
C THR A 130 -5.06 10.52 -4.44
N LEU A 131 -3.74 10.28 -4.47
CA LEU A 131 -3.20 9.00 -4.88
C LEU A 131 -3.09 8.09 -3.64
N TYR A 132 -3.94 7.07 -3.56
CA TYR A 132 -3.85 6.05 -2.53
C TYR A 132 -2.71 5.08 -2.83
N ILE A 133 -1.90 4.77 -1.82
CA ILE A 133 -0.74 3.88 -1.92
C ILE A 133 -0.97 2.70 -0.99
N ARG A 134 -0.86 1.48 -1.51
CA ARG A 134 -1.06 0.23 -0.80
C ARG A 134 0.23 -0.60 -0.78
N PRO A 135 1.11 -0.43 0.22
CA PRO A 135 2.13 -1.43 0.54
C PRO A 135 1.47 -2.66 1.17
N TYR A 136 1.92 -3.85 0.79
CA TYR A 136 1.46 -5.10 1.39
C TYR A 136 2.53 -6.19 1.25
N MET A 137 2.47 -7.17 2.13
CA MET A 137 3.40 -8.29 2.16
C MET A 137 2.62 -9.57 2.47
N PHE A 138 3.01 -10.68 1.86
CA PHE A 138 2.31 -11.95 2.03
C PHE A 138 3.24 -13.16 1.84
N GLY A 139 2.88 -14.29 2.47
CA GLY A 139 3.51 -15.58 2.26
C GLY A 139 3.15 -16.15 0.89
N SER A 140 4.15 -16.43 0.05
CA SER A 140 3.98 -16.75 -1.37
C SER A 140 4.30 -18.21 -1.72
N ASP A 141 5.03 -18.94 -0.88
CA ASP A 141 5.35 -20.33 -1.13
C ASP A 141 4.22 -21.30 -0.74
N ALA A 142 4.29 -22.52 -1.26
CA ALA A 142 3.32 -23.56 -0.99
C ALA A 142 3.50 -24.12 0.44
N VAL A 143 2.49 -23.98 1.30
CA VAL A 143 2.49 -24.43 2.69
C VAL A 143 1.16 -25.10 3.02
N ILE A 144 1.17 -26.37 3.44
CA ILE A 144 -0.03 -27.07 3.92
C ILE A 144 -0.13 -27.05 5.44
N GLY A 145 0.98 -27.20 6.16
CA GLY A 145 1.01 -27.13 7.62
C GLY A 145 0.89 -25.70 8.13
N VAL A 146 0.25 -25.50 9.29
CA VAL A 146 0.18 -24.19 9.96
C VAL A 146 1.56 -23.80 10.47
N LYS A 147 2.28 -23.05 9.70
CA LYS A 147 3.61 -22.50 10.01
C LYS A 147 3.88 -21.25 9.19
N PRO A 148 4.83 -20.39 9.58
CA PRO A 148 5.27 -19.29 8.74
C PRO A 148 5.75 -19.79 7.36
N ALA A 149 5.48 -19.04 6.32
CA ALA A 149 5.99 -19.28 4.98
C ALA A 149 7.54 -19.16 4.94
N ASN A 150 8.18 -19.75 3.93
CA ASN A 150 9.62 -19.58 3.73
C ASN A 150 9.94 -18.48 2.71
N GLU A 151 8.99 -18.19 1.83
CA GLU A 151 9.11 -17.15 0.81
C GLU A 151 7.98 -16.14 0.95
N TYR A 152 8.31 -14.86 0.72
CA TYR A 152 7.35 -13.76 0.81
C TYR A 152 7.52 -12.81 -0.36
N GLN A 153 6.46 -12.08 -0.68
CA GLN A 153 6.53 -10.92 -1.55
C GLN A 153 6.13 -9.66 -0.79
N PHE A 154 6.92 -8.60 -0.98
CA PHE A 154 6.55 -7.24 -0.64
C PHE A 154 6.21 -6.49 -1.92
N ARG A 155 5.04 -5.86 -1.96
CA ARG A 155 4.54 -5.16 -3.14
C ARG A 155 3.94 -3.81 -2.75
N ILE A 156 4.04 -2.86 -3.66
CA ILE A 156 3.33 -1.58 -3.54
C ILE A 156 2.62 -1.30 -4.86
N PHE A 157 1.32 -1.07 -4.81
CA PHE A 157 0.58 -0.45 -5.91
C PHE A 157 -0.06 0.85 -5.45
N CYS A 158 -0.50 1.67 -6.38
CA CYS A 158 -1.25 2.88 -6.09
C CYS A 158 -2.45 3.01 -7.03
N THR A 159 -3.41 3.83 -6.63
CA THR A 159 -4.61 4.13 -7.39
C THR A 159 -5.12 5.53 -7.04
N PRO A 160 -5.49 6.37 -8.01
CA PRO A 160 -6.14 7.65 -7.70
C PRO A 160 -7.54 7.39 -7.13
N VAL A 161 -7.87 8.07 -6.04
CA VAL A 161 -9.15 7.93 -5.35
C VAL A 161 -9.75 9.28 -4.99
N GLY A 162 -11.06 9.35 -5.00
CA GLY A 162 -11.83 10.46 -4.45
C GLY A 162 -11.98 10.37 -2.93
N PRO A 163 -12.79 11.26 -2.34
CA PRO A 163 -13.10 11.21 -0.92
C PRO A 163 -13.76 9.90 -0.53
N TYR A 164 -13.36 9.32 0.60
CA TYR A 164 -13.96 8.08 1.11
C TYR A 164 -15.48 8.25 1.36
N PHE A 165 -15.87 9.37 1.96
CA PHE A 165 -17.26 9.74 2.16
C PHE A 165 -17.70 10.77 1.10
N LYS A 166 -18.51 10.36 0.13
CA LYS A 166 -19.03 11.24 -0.94
C LYS A 166 -19.87 12.39 -0.43
N GLY A 167 -20.43 12.30 0.77
CA GLY A 167 -21.26 13.33 1.40
C GLY A 167 -20.52 14.31 2.31
N GLY A 168 -19.18 14.25 2.34
CA GLY A 168 -18.36 15.02 3.30
C GLY A 168 -18.43 14.46 4.73
N ALA A 169 -17.98 15.24 5.71
CA ALA A 169 -17.96 14.87 7.13
C ALA A 169 -19.37 14.99 7.74
N LYS A 170 -20.25 14.01 7.43
CA LYS A 170 -21.57 13.89 8.06
C LYS A 170 -21.52 12.84 9.17
N PRO A 171 -22.33 13.03 10.25
CA PRO A 171 -22.47 11.99 11.26
C PRO A 171 -22.92 10.66 10.65
N ILE A 172 -22.33 9.56 11.12
CA ILE A 172 -22.71 8.20 10.73
C ILE A 172 -23.32 7.47 11.94
N THR A 173 -24.16 6.50 11.68
CA THR A 173 -24.70 5.62 12.73
C THR A 173 -23.78 4.42 12.90
N ILE A 174 -23.29 4.18 14.11
CA ILE A 174 -22.47 3.02 14.46
C ILE A 174 -23.30 2.08 15.31
N ARG A 175 -23.33 0.81 14.95
CA ARG A 175 -23.92 -0.26 15.76
C ARG A 175 -22.80 -0.96 16.54
N VAL A 176 -22.94 -1.01 17.86
CA VAL A 176 -22.08 -1.86 18.70
C VAL A 176 -22.47 -3.32 18.45
N SER A 177 -21.49 -4.17 18.24
CA SER A 177 -21.65 -5.60 17.98
C SER A 177 -21.11 -6.41 19.18
N ASP A 178 -21.69 -7.58 19.42
CA ASP A 178 -21.20 -8.54 20.42
C ASP A 178 -20.03 -9.39 19.88
N TYR A 179 -19.64 -9.16 18.61
CA TYR A 179 -18.54 -9.89 17.97
C TYR A 179 -17.28 -9.03 17.94
N ASP A 180 -16.16 -9.59 18.39
CA ASP A 180 -14.84 -8.99 18.22
C ASP A 180 -14.39 -9.06 16.76
N ARG A 181 -13.93 -7.95 16.22
CA ARG A 181 -13.37 -7.91 14.87
C ARG A 181 -12.01 -8.60 14.78
N ALA A 182 -11.24 -8.55 15.85
CA ALA A 182 -9.91 -9.15 15.94
C ALA A 182 -9.70 -9.70 17.36
N ALA A 183 -8.85 -10.74 17.47
CA ALA A 183 -8.44 -11.25 18.77
C ALA A 183 -7.75 -10.15 19.61
N PRO A 184 -7.85 -10.19 20.94
CA PRO A 184 -7.12 -9.27 21.81
C PRO A 184 -5.64 -9.21 21.43
N ASN A 185 -5.05 -8.01 21.36
CA ASN A 185 -3.69 -7.76 20.87
C ASN A 185 -3.44 -8.16 19.40
N GLY A 186 -4.45 -8.03 18.54
CA GLY A 186 -4.35 -8.23 17.10
C GLY A 186 -3.26 -7.38 16.42
N THR A 187 -3.22 -7.39 15.09
CA THR A 187 -2.25 -6.58 14.34
C THR A 187 -2.54 -5.09 14.47
N CYS A 188 -1.49 -4.26 14.46
CA CYS A 188 -1.58 -2.83 14.68
C CYS A 188 -2.55 -2.14 13.71
N LEU A 189 -2.56 -2.52 12.44
CA LEU A 189 -3.42 -1.94 11.41
C LEU A 189 -4.92 -2.10 11.72
N LEU A 190 -5.31 -3.20 12.35
CA LEU A 190 -6.72 -3.48 12.70
C LEU A 190 -7.26 -2.54 13.79
N TYR A 191 -6.39 -1.93 14.57
CA TYR A 191 -6.77 -0.99 15.64
C TYR A 191 -6.65 0.48 15.25
N THR A 192 -5.94 0.79 14.17
CA THR A 192 -5.62 2.17 13.79
C THR A 192 -6.24 2.61 12.46
N SER A 193 -7.01 1.75 11.81
CA SER A 193 -7.75 2.10 10.60
C SER A 193 -9.12 2.69 10.95
N ASP A 194 -9.12 3.92 11.43
CA ASP A 194 -10.32 4.76 11.52
C ASP A 194 -10.49 5.60 10.26
#